data_ad3ac96545670db92b9f014d40e623fe
#
_entry.id   ad3ac96545670db92b9f014d40e623fe
#
_cell.length_a   1.000
_cell.length_b   1.000
_cell.length_c   1.000
_cell.angle_alpha   90.00
_cell.angle_beta   90.00
_cell.angle_gamma   90.00
#
_symmetry.space_group_name_H-M   'P 1'
#
loop_
_entity.id
_entity.type
_entity.pdbx_description
1 polymer ?
#
loop_
_entity_poly.entity_id
_entity_poly.type
_entity_poly.pdbx_seq_one_letter_code
_entity_poly.pdbx_strand_id
1 'polypeptide(L)'
;MYRRTGSSLPDSNPFLDVESTLRGLTQDFSTAFNTGNYDQVAALFASDGLLMAPQHEAAQGRKAIERMLREYGEAGYQDLRFETLRVDYSGDMAVEIGCYTVAIQQANGTIVADRGKFMHAWRRFGAWLLIAGCWSRSLPTGTG
;
A
#
# COMPACT_ATOMS: atom_id res chain seq x y z
N MET A 1 19.75 13.91 2.24
CA MET A 1 18.71 14.92 2.48
C MET A 1 17.48 14.58 1.66
N TYR A 2 16.32 14.65 2.26
CA TYR A 2 15.09 14.32 1.56
C TYR A 2 14.42 15.59 1.04
N ARG A 3 13.53 15.39 0.07
CA ARG A 3 12.69 16.46 -0.45
C ARG A 3 11.26 15.98 -0.58
N ARG A 4 10.35 16.90 -0.36
CA ARG A 4 8.97 16.68 -0.72
C ARG A 4 8.69 17.36 -2.04
N THR A 5 7.83 16.75 -2.82
CA THR A 5 7.35 17.38 -4.04
C THR A 5 6.28 18.38 -3.71
N GLY A 6 6.03 19.26 -4.61
CA GLY A 6 5.06 20.33 -4.46
C GLY A 6 5.34 21.39 -5.48
N SER A 7 6.30 21.14 -6.31
CA SER A 7 6.69 22.05 -7.36
C SER A 7 5.71 21.98 -8.51
N SER A 8 5.48 23.11 -9.16
CA SER A 8 4.72 23.18 -10.39
C SER A 8 5.60 23.12 -11.63
N LEU A 9 6.85 22.72 -11.47
CA LEU A 9 7.76 22.65 -12.60
C LEU A 9 7.31 21.57 -13.58
N PRO A 10 7.67 21.70 -14.84
CA PRO A 10 7.23 20.77 -15.87
C PRO A 10 7.85 19.38 -15.72
N ASP A 11 7.50 18.51 -16.63
CA ASP A 11 7.74 17.07 -16.58
C ASP A 11 9.20 16.66 -16.41
N SER A 12 10.12 17.56 -16.72
CA SER A 12 11.55 17.28 -16.55
C SER A 12 12.00 17.33 -15.09
N ASN A 13 11.12 17.71 -14.16
CA ASN A 13 11.48 17.80 -12.75
C ASN A 13 11.53 16.39 -12.14
N PRO A 14 12.71 15.88 -11.76
CA PRO A 14 12.82 14.52 -11.24
C PRO A 14 12.12 14.32 -9.90
N PHE A 15 11.86 15.39 -9.16
CA PHE A 15 11.19 15.29 -7.87
C PHE A 15 9.71 14.99 -8.04
N LEU A 16 9.07 15.58 -9.06
CA LEU A 16 7.69 15.26 -9.38
C LEU A 16 7.58 13.80 -9.84
N ASP A 17 8.59 13.32 -10.58
CA ASP A 17 8.57 11.94 -11.07
C ASP A 17 8.55 10.93 -9.92
N VAL A 18 9.32 11.15 -8.87
CA VAL A 18 9.35 10.23 -7.73
C VAL A 18 7.98 10.14 -7.07
N GLU A 19 7.40 11.28 -6.69
CA GLU A 19 6.10 11.27 -6.03
C GLU A 19 5.03 10.70 -6.96
N SER A 20 5.01 11.13 -8.20
CA SER A 20 4.03 10.66 -9.18
C SER A 20 4.16 9.14 -9.39
N THR A 21 5.38 8.65 -9.50
CA THR A 21 5.63 7.22 -9.67
C THR A 21 5.11 6.43 -8.49
N LEU A 22 5.41 6.85 -7.27
CA LEU A 22 5.00 6.11 -6.09
C LEU A 22 3.49 6.14 -5.90
N ARG A 23 2.85 7.28 -6.17
CA ARG A 23 1.39 7.36 -6.12
C ARG A 23 0.76 6.42 -7.15
N GLY A 24 1.35 6.33 -8.34
CA GLY A 24 0.88 5.40 -9.36
C GLY A 24 1.03 3.94 -8.95
N LEU A 25 2.17 3.59 -8.35
CA LEU A 25 2.39 2.22 -7.88
C LEU A 25 1.44 1.85 -6.74
N THR A 26 1.15 2.78 -5.86
CA THR A 26 0.17 2.55 -4.78
C THR A 26 -1.23 2.39 -5.35
N GLN A 27 -1.56 3.11 -6.41
CA GLN A 27 -2.82 2.91 -7.13
C GLN A 27 -2.86 1.52 -7.78
N ASP A 28 -1.75 1.08 -8.37
CA ASP A 28 -1.65 -0.27 -8.93
C ASP A 28 -1.88 -1.34 -7.87
N PHE A 29 -1.39 -1.11 -6.66
CA PHE A 29 -1.58 -2.01 -5.53
C PHE A 29 -3.09 -2.22 -5.29
N SER A 30 -3.83 -1.15 -5.12
CA SER A 30 -5.26 -1.28 -4.84
C SER A 30 -6.03 -1.86 -6.02
N THR A 31 -5.69 -1.48 -7.24
CA THR A 31 -6.35 -2.03 -8.43
C THR A 31 -6.12 -3.54 -8.53
N ALA A 32 -4.89 -3.99 -8.33
CA ALA A 32 -4.58 -5.41 -8.39
C ALA A 32 -5.25 -6.18 -7.26
N PHE A 33 -5.26 -5.63 -6.05
CA PHE A 33 -5.94 -6.26 -4.93
C PHE A 33 -7.44 -6.41 -5.22
N ASN A 34 -8.06 -5.34 -5.69
CA ASN A 34 -9.50 -5.31 -5.91
C ASN A 34 -9.95 -6.21 -7.04
N THR A 35 -9.04 -6.57 -7.94
CA THR A 35 -9.35 -7.47 -9.05
C THR A 35 -8.87 -8.91 -8.80
N GLY A 36 -8.38 -9.19 -7.57
CA GLY A 36 -7.96 -10.54 -7.21
C GLY A 36 -6.59 -10.94 -7.75
N ASN A 37 -5.81 -10.01 -8.24
CA ASN A 37 -4.48 -10.26 -8.79
C ASN A 37 -3.42 -10.10 -7.71
N TYR A 38 -3.45 -10.97 -6.71
CA TYR A 38 -2.60 -10.85 -5.53
C TYR A 38 -1.12 -11.05 -5.85
N ASP A 39 -0.82 -11.83 -6.89
CA ASP A 39 0.55 -12.00 -7.38
C ASP A 39 1.10 -10.68 -7.91
N GLN A 40 0.27 -9.87 -8.55
CA GLN A 40 0.69 -8.56 -9.05
C GLN A 40 0.95 -7.59 -7.91
N VAL A 41 0.16 -7.67 -6.84
CA VAL A 41 0.44 -6.86 -5.64
C VAL A 41 1.79 -7.26 -5.05
N ALA A 42 2.02 -8.56 -4.90
CA ALA A 42 3.27 -9.08 -4.33
C ALA A 42 4.47 -8.66 -5.17
N ALA A 43 4.30 -8.56 -6.49
CA ALA A 43 5.38 -8.15 -7.39
C ALA A 43 5.81 -6.70 -7.19
N LEU A 44 5.00 -5.88 -6.51
CA LEU A 44 5.39 -4.51 -6.16
C LEU A 44 6.38 -4.46 -5.00
N PHE A 45 6.54 -5.56 -4.28
CA PHE A 45 7.46 -5.65 -3.15
C PHE A 45 8.83 -6.15 -3.60
N ALA A 46 9.86 -5.76 -2.87
CA ALA A 46 11.17 -6.37 -3.00
C ALA A 46 11.08 -7.85 -2.62
N SER A 47 12.04 -8.67 -3.06
CA SER A 47 12.00 -10.11 -2.84
C SER A 47 11.97 -10.49 -1.36
N ASP A 48 12.52 -9.65 -0.49
CA ASP A 48 12.52 -9.83 0.96
C ASP A 48 11.63 -8.79 1.66
N GLY A 49 10.69 -8.20 0.94
CA GLY A 49 9.82 -7.17 1.48
C GLY A 49 8.94 -7.68 2.61
N LEU A 50 8.45 -6.74 3.40
CA LEU A 50 7.61 -7.02 4.57
C LEU A 50 6.27 -6.34 4.42
N LEU A 51 5.21 -7.05 4.77
CA LEU A 51 3.88 -6.46 4.92
C LEU A 51 3.40 -6.72 6.33
N MET A 52 3.18 -5.65 7.08
CA MET A 52 2.73 -5.69 8.46
C MET A 52 1.31 -5.13 8.52
N ALA A 53 0.35 -6.01 8.37
CA ALA A 53 -1.06 -5.66 8.34
C ALA A 53 -1.69 -5.84 9.72
N PRO A 54 -2.83 -5.16 10.00
CA PRO A 54 -3.45 -5.26 11.32
C PRO A 54 -3.85 -6.70 11.65
N GLN A 55 -3.61 -7.11 12.90
CA GLN A 55 -4.06 -8.39 13.44
C GLN A 55 -3.43 -9.61 12.77
N HIS A 56 -2.31 -9.43 12.10
CA HIS A 56 -1.57 -10.52 11.46
C HIS A 56 -0.09 -10.39 11.84
N GLU A 57 0.58 -11.51 11.85
CA GLU A 57 2.04 -11.48 11.93
C GLU A 57 2.59 -10.93 10.62
N ALA A 58 3.80 -10.37 10.67
CA ALA A 58 4.42 -9.82 9.48
C ALA A 58 4.61 -10.91 8.42
N ALA A 59 4.22 -10.61 7.19
CA ALA A 59 4.49 -11.48 6.06
C ALA A 59 5.80 -11.03 5.41
N GLN A 60 6.74 -11.93 5.28
CA GLN A 60 8.04 -11.63 4.68
C GLN A 60 8.20 -12.40 3.37
N GLY A 61 8.54 -11.65 2.31
CA GLY A 61 8.74 -12.21 1.00
C GLY A 61 7.47 -12.25 0.18
N ARG A 62 7.63 -12.30 -1.14
CA ARG A 62 6.50 -12.16 -2.06
C ARG A 62 5.45 -13.26 -1.90
N LYS A 63 5.88 -14.51 -1.66
CA LYS A 63 4.91 -15.60 -1.52
C LYS A 63 4.06 -15.45 -0.27
N ALA A 64 4.67 -15.07 0.85
CA ALA A 64 3.93 -14.86 2.10
C ALA A 64 2.99 -13.66 1.97
N ILE A 65 3.44 -12.60 1.31
CA ILE A 65 2.61 -11.41 1.07
C ILE A 65 1.42 -11.76 0.19
N GLU A 66 1.65 -12.48 -0.89
CA GLU A 66 0.56 -12.92 -1.77
C GLU A 66 -0.46 -13.75 -1.02
N ARG A 67 0.01 -14.67 -0.18
CA ARG A 67 -0.89 -15.52 0.62
C ARG A 67 -1.72 -14.69 1.59
N MET A 68 -1.08 -13.75 2.28
CA MET A 68 -1.81 -12.88 3.22
C MET A 68 -2.88 -12.08 2.50
N LEU A 69 -2.56 -11.50 1.35
CA LEU A 69 -3.52 -10.69 0.61
C LEU A 69 -4.66 -11.55 0.07
N ARG A 70 -4.37 -12.77 -0.35
CA ARG A 70 -5.41 -13.69 -0.79
C ARG A 70 -6.36 -14.03 0.37
N GLU A 71 -5.81 -14.25 1.56
CA GLU A 71 -6.63 -14.51 2.74
C GLU A 71 -7.56 -13.34 3.05
N TYR A 72 -7.06 -12.12 2.92
CA TYR A 72 -7.92 -10.94 3.08
C TYR A 72 -9.04 -10.92 2.05
N GLY A 73 -8.70 -11.16 0.78
CA GLY A 73 -9.72 -11.18 -0.27
C GLY A 73 -10.78 -12.26 -0.03
N GLU A 74 -10.33 -13.45 0.38
CA GLU A 74 -11.24 -14.57 0.67
C GLU A 74 -12.09 -14.30 1.92
N ALA A 75 -11.59 -13.49 2.84
CA ALA A 75 -12.35 -13.08 4.03
C ALA A 75 -13.34 -11.96 3.75
N GLY A 76 -13.44 -11.49 2.50
CA GLY A 76 -14.45 -10.51 2.13
C GLY A 76 -13.92 -9.09 1.96
N TYR A 77 -12.61 -8.86 2.10
CA TYR A 77 -12.03 -7.53 1.93
C TYR A 77 -12.06 -7.14 0.45
N GLN A 78 -12.59 -5.96 0.16
CA GLN A 78 -12.77 -5.48 -1.20
C GLN A 78 -12.80 -3.96 -1.22
N ASP A 79 -12.71 -3.39 -2.41
CA ASP A 79 -12.79 -1.94 -2.62
C ASP A 79 -11.76 -1.20 -1.75
N LEU A 80 -10.53 -1.70 -1.78
CA LEU A 80 -9.40 -1.05 -1.11
C LEU A 80 -9.05 0.23 -1.85
N ARG A 81 -8.92 1.32 -1.11
CA ARG A 81 -8.54 2.62 -1.65
C ARG A 81 -7.48 3.24 -0.77
N PHE A 82 -6.44 3.77 -1.40
CA PHE A 82 -5.39 4.50 -0.72
C PHE A 82 -5.51 5.99 -1.01
N GLU A 83 -5.27 6.79 0.01
CA GLU A 83 -5.11 8.23 -0.16
C GLU A 83 -3.72 8.58 0.37
N THR A 84 -2.80 8.88 -0.54
CA THR A 84 -1.44 9.28 -0.18
C THR A 84 -1.46 10.73 0.26
N LEU A 85 -1.03 10.97 1.49
CA LEU A 85 -0.99 12.31 2.05
C LEU A 85 0.34 12.98 1.81
N ARG A 86 1.44 12.19 1.79
CA ARG A 86 2.78 12.75 1.75
C ARG A 86 3.78 11.71 1.25
N VAL A 87 4.73 12.17 0.46
CA VAL A 87 5.89 11.38 0.04
C VAL A 87 7.14 12.17 0.37
N ASP A 88 8.04 11.56 1.15
CA ASP A 88 9.35 12.13 1.46
C ASP A 88 10.40 11.18 0.90
N TYR A 89 11.43 11.72 0.25
CA TYR A 89 12.42 10.85 -0.39
C TYR A 89 13.80 11.47 -0.37
N SER A 90 14.79 10.59 -0.43
CA SER A 90 16.20 10.96 -0.49
C SER A 90 16.94 9.85 -1.26
N GLY A 91 17.57 10.21 -2.38
CA GLY A 91 18.26 9.23 -3.19
C GLY A 91 17.35 8.09 -3.64
N ASP A 92 17.71 6.87 -3.24
CA ASP A 92 17.00 5.66 -3.64
C ASP A 92 15.99 5.18 -2.60
N MET A 93 15.69 6.01 -1.59
CA MET A 93 14.74 5.66 -0.54
C MET A 93 13.60 6.67 -0.51
N ALA A 94 12.41 6.18 -0.20
CA ALA A 94 11.25 7.03 -0.05
C ALA A 94 10.32 6.46 1.02
N VAL A 95 9.58 7.36 1.66
CA VAL A 95 8.52 6.99 2.60
C VAL A 95 7.24 7.64 2.10
N GLU A 96 6.21 6.83 1.97
CA GLU A 96 4.89 7.27 1.58
C GLU A 96 3.95 7.07 2.76
N ILE A 97 3.22 8.12 3.12
CA ILE A 97 2.34 8.13 4.29
C ILE A 97 0.94 8.49 3.83
N GLY A 98 -0.05 7.77 4.33
CA GLY A 98 -1.42 8.06 3.95
C GLY A 98 -2.45 7.30 4.74
N CYS A 99 -3.65 7.28 4.20
CA CYS A 99 -4.81 6.63 4.79
C CYS A 99 -5.38 5.63 3.78
N TYR A 100 -6.13 4.67 4.30
CA TYR A 100 -6.82 3.72 3.43
C TYR A 100 -8.24 3.52 3.91
N THR A 101 -9.10 3.13 2.99
CA THR A 101 -10.44 2.63 3.29
C THR A 101 -10.59 1.29 2.60
N VAL A 102 -11.41 0.44 3.17
CA VAL A 102 -11.70 -0.88 2.62
C VAL A 102 -13.11 -1.28 3.02
N ALA A 103 -13.78 -2.04 2.18
CA ALA A 103 -15.08 -2.62 2.50
C ALA A 103 -14.88 -4.09 2.82
N ILE A 104 -15.65 -4.59 3.78
CA ILE A 104 -15.57 -5.99 4.20
C ILE A 104 -16.95 -6.60 4.07
N GLN A 105 -17.08 -7.58 3.18
CA GLN A 105 -18.33 -8.32 3.04
C GLN A 105 -18.33 -9.46 4.04
N GLN A 106 -19.30 -9.44 4.93
CA GLN A 106 -19.42 -10.45 5.97
C GLN A 106 -20.19 -11.67 5.48
N ALA A 107 -20.15 -12.75 6.26
CA ALA A 107 -20.78 -14.01 5.89
C ALA A 107 -22.28 -13.86 5.65
N ASN A 108 -22.94 -12.94 6.35
CA ASN A 108 -24.37 -12.70 6.19
C ASN A 108 -24.70 -11.79 5.00
N GLY A 109 -23.69 -11.39 4.21
CA GLY A 109 -23.88 -10.51 3.07
C GLY A 109 -23.81 -9.03 3.40
N THR A 110 -23.76 -8.66 4.68
CA THR A 110 -23.63 -7.27 5.09
C THR A 110 -22.24 -6.75 4.75
N ILE A 111 -22.16 -5.52 4.27
CA ILE A 111 -20.90 -4.88 3.97
C ILE A 111 -20.63 -3.81 5.03
N VAL A 112 -19.46 -3.88 5.67
CA VAL A 112 -19.03 -2.86 6.63
C VAL A 112 -17.81 -2.14 6.08
N ALA A 113 -17.71 -0.87 6.40
CA ALA A 113 -16.56 -0.07 6.01
C ALA A 113 -15.51 -0.09 7.11
N ASP A 114 -14.25 -0.14 6.73
CA ASP A 114 -13.15 -0.01 7.65
C ASP A 114 -12.16 1.01 7.09
N ARG A 115 -11.33 1.55 7.95
CA ARG A 115 -10.34 2.54 7.55
C ARG A 115 -9.14 2.49 8.46
N GLY A 116 -8.05 3.01 7.94
CA GLY A 116 -6.81 3.05 8.69
C GLY A 116 -5.81 3.99 8.06
N LYS A 117 -4.57 3.81 8.46
CA LYS A 117 -3.46 4.60 7.99
C LYS A 117 -2.31 3.67 7.65
N PHE A 118 -1.44 4.15 6.75
CA PHE A 118 -0.35 3.33 6.29
C PHE A 118 0.93 4.14 6.18
N MET A 119 2.04 3.42 6.25
CA MET A 119 3.35 3.92 5.93
C MET A 119 4.03 2.89 5.05
N HIS A 120 4.43 3.31 3.85
CA HIS A 120 5.13 2.45 2.91
C HIS A 120 6.55 2.95 2.76
N ALA A 121 7.51 2.06 2.90
CA ALA A 121 8.91 2.35 2.63
C ALA A 121 9.27 1.75 1.27
N TRP A 122 9.85 2.56 0.41
CA TRP A 122 10.21 2.21 -0.95
C TRP A 122 11.71 2.33 -1.14
N ARG A 123 12.26 1.47 -1.98
CA ARG A 123 13.66 1.58 -2.41
C ARG A 123 13.72 1.38 -3.91
N ARG A 124 14.61 2.15 -4.55
CA ARG A 124 14.80 2.04 -5.99
C ARG A 124 15.95 1.07 -6.29
N PHE A 125 15.60 -0.03 -6.97
CA PHE A 125 16.52 -1.05 -7.44
C PHE A 125 16.49 -1.08 -8.97
N GLY A 126 16.67 0.08 -9.61
CA GLY A 126 16.29 0.23 -11.00
C GLY A 126 14.83 0.67 -11.06
N ALA A 127 13.93 -0.14 -10.57
CA ALA A 127 12.53 0.23 -10.35
C ALA A 127 12.29 0.43 -8.86
N TRP A 128 11.28 1.22 -8.52
CA TRP A 128 10.87 1.41 -7.12
C TRP A 128 10.10 0.18 -6.65
N LEU A 129 10.55 -0.41 -5.53
CA LEU A 129 9.90 -1.56 -4.93
C LEU A 129 9.61 -1.28 -3.46
N LEU A 130 8.52 -1.84 -2.95
CA LEU A 130 8.18 -1.77 -1.54
C LEU A 130 9.14 -2.65 -0.74
N ILE A 131 9.85 -2.07 0.22
CA ILE A 131 10.65 -2.85 1.14
C ILE A 131 9.86 -3.16 2.41
N ALA A 132 8.87 -2.33 2.74
CA ALA A 132 7.99 -2.59 3.87
C ALA A 132 6.70 -1.78 3.75
N GLY A 133 5.62 -2.39 4.17
CA GLY A 133 4.35 -1.69 4.35
C GLY A 133 3.83 -1.97 5.74
N CYS A 134 3.36 -0.93 6.42
CA CYS A 134 2.83 -1.04 7.76
C CYS A 134 1.48 -0.34 7.81
N TRP A 135 0.45 -1.07 8.19
CA TRP A 135 -0.93 -0.58 8.21
C TRP A 135 -1.49 -0.71 9.62
N SER A 136 -2.30 0.25 10.01
CA SER A 136 -2.91 0.27 11.32
C SER A 136 -4.35 0.77 11.19
N ARG A 137 -5.26 0.13 11.90
CA ARG A 137 -6.67 0.52 11.85
C ARG A 137 -6.89 1.79 12.65
N SER A 138 -7.80 2.63 12.16
CA SER A 138 -8.14 3.88 12.85
C SER A 138 -9.32 3.72 13.79
N LEU A 139 -10.12 2.69 13.61
CA LEU A 139 -11.26 2.43 14.46
C LEU A 139 -11.06 1.11 15.21
N PRO A 140 -11.45 1.05 16.49
CA PRO A 140 -11.40 -0.22 17.20
C PRO A 140 -12.36 -1.22 16.57
N THR A 141 -12.01 -2.51 16.67
CA THR A 141 -12.87 -3.58 16.22
C THR A 141 -14.16 -3.55 17.02
N GLY A 142 -15.31 -3.68 16.33
CA GLY A 142 -16.60 -3.75 16.99
C GLY A 142 -17.24 -2.41 17.28
N THR A 143 -16.59 -1.30 16.99
CA THR A 143 -17.23 0.02 17.03
C THR A 143 -17.77 0.30 15.65
N GLY A 144 -19.03 0.27 15.55
CA GLY A 144 -19.74 0.47 14.30
C GLY A 144 -19.66 1.88 13.80
#